data_650e5c009e05908fc106b8f8ccec97ff
#
_entry.id   650e5c009e05908fc106b8f8ccec97ff
#
_cell.length_a   1.000
_cell.length_b   1.000
_cell.length_c   1.000
_cell.angle_alpha   90.00
_cell.angle_beta   90.00
_cell.angle_gamma   90.00
#
_symmetry.space_group_name_H-M   'P 1'
#
loop_
_entity.id
_entity.type
_entity.pdbx_description
1 polymer ?
#
loop_
_entity_poly.entity_id
_entity_poly.type
_entity_poly.pdbx_seq_one_letter_code
_entity_poly.pdbx_strand_id
1 'polypeptide(L)'
;MALALAISTLADATLLFHHPSAAPLARRVVDADPSAVRLGGCSWQAFEDGFPNLTIDAADVDAIENGAECAFLACLDTPAAVFGNMALIYALAQLGARHFRVLVPFFATGTMERVDAVGQVATAAAMARILSATPHCGSGPSTVVVYDVHALQEQFYFSDNVHVQLKSAVPLLHEKLAELAARPGGPAPVVVYPDD
;
A
#
# COMPACT_ATOMS: atom_id res chain seq x y z
N MET A 1 12.00 -5.91 -4.99
CA MET A 1 11.76 -5.91 -6.45
C MET A 1 10.28 -5.92 -6.83
N ALA A 2 9.43 -6.86 -6.36
CA ALA A 2 8.00 -6.91 -6.74
C ALA A 2 7.19 -5.63 -6.41
N LEU A 3 7.48 -4.94 -5.30
CA LEU A 3 6.81 -3.68 -4.95
C LEU A 3 7.27 -2.53 -5.86
N ALA A 4 8.55 -2.49 -6.23
CA ALA A 4 9.10 -1.51 -7.17
C ALA A 4 8.52 -1.68 -8.58
N LEU A 5 8.33 -2.93 -9.05
CA LEU A 5 7.68 -3.24 -10.33
C LEU A 5 6.20 -2.81 -10.39
N ALA A 6 5.50 -2.70 -9.25
CA ALA A 6 4.13 -2.19 -9.22
C ALA A 6 4.07 -0.65 -9.36
N ILE A 7 5.20 0.04 -9.22
CA ILE A 7 5.32 1.49 -9.22
C ILE A 7 5.86 2.02 -10.56
N SER A 8 6.80 1.32 -11.20
CA SER A 8 7.53 1.81 -12.38
C SER A 8 6.75 1.63 -13.68
N THR A 9 6.32 2.74 -14.29
CA THR A 9 5.80 2.75 -15.67
C THR A 9 6.15 3.99 -16.51
N LEU A 10 6.85 5.02 -16.00
CA LEU A 10 7.02 6.29 -16.76
C LEU A 10 8.38 6.98 -16.51
N ALA A 11 8.65 8.01 -17.32
CA ALA A 11 9.92 8.72 -17.44
C ALA A 11 10.35 9.52 -16.19
N ASP A 12 9.46 9.84 -15.27
CA ASP A 12 9.74 10.58 -14.04
C ASP A 12 9.59 9.69 -12.82
N ALA A 13 10.46 9.89 -11.81
CA ALA A 13 10.41 9.12 -10.58
C ALA A 13 9.09 9.33 -9.82
N THR A 14 8.42 8.23 -9.45
CA THR A 14 7.20 8.24 -8.63
C THR A 14 7.51 8.72 -7.21
N LEU A 15 6.71 9.64 -6.69
CA LEU A 15 6.75 10.07 -5.30
C LEU A 15 6.13 8.99 -4.40
N LEU A 16 6.94 8.37 -3.54
CA LEU A 16 6.49 7.37 -2.58
C LEU A 16 6.32 7.98 -1.19
N PHE A 17 5.09 8.23 -0.79
CA PHE A 17 4.74 8.56 0.58
C PHE A 17 4.49 7.29 1.39
N HIS A 18 4.63 7.36 2.71
CA HIS A 18 4.44 6.19 3.56
C HIS A 18 3.99 6.54 4.97
N HIS A 19 3.30 5.62 5.63
CA HIS A 19 3.09 5.68 7.07
C HIS A 19 4.44 5.49 7.81
N PRO A 20 4.69 6.16 8.96
CA PRO A 20 5.97 6.07 9.68
C PRO A 20 6.42 4.63 9.97
N SER A 21 5.52 3.72 10.34
CA SER A 21 5.85 2.31 10.60
C SER A 21 6.30 1.55 9.33
N ALA A 22 5.95 2.04 8.14
CA ALA A 22 6.37 1.47 6.86
C ALA A 22 7.70 2.05 6.34
N ALA A 23 8.34 2.99 7.06
CA ALA A 23 9.58 3.64 6.63
C ALA A 23 10.71 2.67 6.23
N PRO A 24 10.98 1.56 6.96
CA PRO A 24 12.00 0.60 6.55
C PRO A 24 11.69 -0.04 5.20
N LEU A 25 10.42 -0.36 4.93
CA LEU A 25 10.00 -0.94 3.67
C LEU A 25 10.06 0.09 2.54
N ALA A 26 9.62 1.34 2.78
CA ALA A 26 9.69 2.41 1.81
C ALA A 26 11.13 2.69 1.35
N ARG A 27 12.09 2.71 2.26
CA ARG A 27 13.52 2.86 1.93
C ARG A 27 14.01 1.73 1.05
N ARG A 28 13.68 0.48 1.38
CA ARG A 28 14.06 -0.68 0.56
C ARG A 28 13.45 -0.63 -0.85
N VAL A 29 12.26 -0.06 -1.01
CA VAL A 29 11.64 0.14 -2.33
C VAL A 29 12.44 1.16 -3.14
N VAL A 30 12.82 2.28 -2.54
CA VAL A 30 13.66 3.30 -3.21
C VAL A 30 15.04 2.75 -3.53
N ASP A 31 15.68 2.04 -2.59
CA ASP A 31 17.02 1.44 -2.80
C ASP A 31 17.03 0.41 -3.93
N ALA A 32 15.88 -0.27 -4.18
CA ALA A 32 15.77 -1.24 -5.27
C ALA A 32 15.71 -0.60 -6.65
N ASP A 33 15.17 0.62 -6.78
CA ASP A 33 15.18 1.39 -8.02
C ASP A 33 15.11 2.90 -7.74
N PRO A 34 16.26 3.52 -7.40
CA PRO A 34 16.29 4.94 -7.05
C PRO A 34 16.08 5.88 -8.25
N SER A 35 16.09 5.35 -9.46
CA SER A 35 15.77 6.12 -10.67
C SER A 35 14.25 6.20 -10.92
N ALA A 36 13.51 5.20 -10.50
CA ALA A 36 12.06 5.12 -10.71
C ALA A 36 11.23 5.61 -9.51
N VAL A 37 11.81 5.66 -8.30
CA VAL A 37 11.08 5.99 -7.07
C VAL A 37 11.92 6.90 -6.18
N ARG A 38 11.31 7.98 -5.66
CA ARG A 38 11.88 8.79 -4.59
C ARG A 38 10.92 8.94 -3.42
N LEU A 39 11.41 9.14 -2.21
CA LEU A 39 10.55 9.41 -1.07
C LEU A 39 9.89 10.78 -1.19
N GLY A 40 8.59 10.83 -0.94
CA GLY A 40 7.86 12.05 -0.68
C GLY A 40 7.94 12.41 0.81
N GLY A 41 8.01 13.70 1.10
CA GLY A 41 8.10 14.24 2.45
C GLY A 41 6.72 14.49 3.06
N CYS A 42 6.51 13.93 4.26
CA CYS A 42 5.32 14.23 5.06
C CYS A 42 5.67 14.18 6.53
N SER A 43 5.32 15.23 7.27
CA SER A 43 5.40 15.19 8.73
C SER A 43 4.18 14.48 9.32
N TRP A 44 4.45 13.58 10.29
CA TRP A 44 3.46 12.82 11.01
C TRP A 44 3.48 13.22 12.47
N GLN A 45 2.71 14.24 12.80
CA GLN A 45 2.53 14.70 14.18
C GLN A 45 1.10 14.44 14.64
N ALA A 46 0.83 14.68 15.89
CA ALA A 46 -0.52 14.62 16.47
C ALA A 46 -0.81 15.90 17.22
N PHE A 47 -2.07 16.29 17.23
CA PHE A 47 -2.59 17.31 18.13
C PHE A 47 -2.69 16.76 19.56
N GLU A 48 -2.93 17.64 20.55
CA GLU A 48 -3.07 17.25 21.95
C GLU A 48 -4.21 16.25 22.22
N ASP A 49 -5.24 16.25 21.36
CA ASP A 49 -6.38 15.32 21.39
C ASP A 49 -6.08 13.97 20.73
N GLY A 50 -4.86 13.79 20.19
CA GLY A 50 -4.40 12.55 19.54
C GLY A 50 -4.76 12.42 18.05
N PHE A 51 -5.50 13.37 17.46
CA PHE A 51 -5.73 13.34 16.01
C PHE A 51 -4.46 13.70 15.22
N PRO A 52 -4.27 13.12 14.03
CA PRO A 52 -3.09 13.38 13.23
C PRO A 52 -3.01 14.82 12.73
N ASN A 53 -1.84 15.44 12.88
CA ASN A 53 -1.46 16.72 12.30
C ASN A 53 -0.43 16.45 11.20
N LEU A 54 -0.91 16.31 9.97
CA LEU A 54 -0.13 15.90 8.81
C LEU A 54 0.21 17.09 7.93
N THR A 55 1.45 17.15 7.45
CA THR A 55 1.87 18.20 6.50
C THR A 55 2.74 17.57 5.42
N ILE A 56 2.33 17.72 4.17
CA ILE A 56 3.10 17.31 2.98
C ILE A 56 4.10 18.43 2.67
N ASP A 57 5.33 18.07 2.30
CA ASP A 57 6.35 19.04 1.92
C ASP A 57 5.91 19.87 0.70
N ALA A 58 6.09 21.20 0.75
CA ALA A 58 5.59 22.12 -0.27
C ALA A 58 6.15 21.79 -1.67
N ALA A 59 7.42 21.39 -1.77
CA ALA A 59 8.02 21.00 -3.05
C ALA A 59 7.37 19.74 -3.67
N ASP A 60 6.86 18.83 -2.83
CA ASP A 60 6.15 17.63 -3.29
C ASP A 60 4.70 17.97 -3.67
N VAL A 61 4.05 18.90 -2.96
CA VAL A 61 2.76 19.45 -3.38
C VAL A 61 2.88 20.07 -4.77
N ASP A 62 3.85 20.96 -4.99
CA ASP A 62 4.09 21.58 -6.28
C ASP A 62 4.35 20.53 -7.39
N ALA A 63 5.13 19.49 -7.09
CA ALA A 63 5.40 18.43 -8.06
C ALA A 63 4.12 17.65 -8.42
N ILE A 64 3.27 17.34 -7.44
CA ILE A 64 2.01 16.61 -7.64
C ILE A 64 1.05 17.43 -8.48
N GLU A 65 0.87 18.72 -8.17
CA GLU A 65 0.01 19.65 -8.92
C GLU A 65 0.49 19.84 -10.37
N ASN A 66 1.79 19.67 -10.62
CA ASN A 66 2.40 19.67 -11.95
C ASN A 66 2.40 18.27 -12.61
N GLY A 67 1.65 17.31 -12.08
CA GLY A 67 1.38 16.02 -12.71
C GLY A 67 2.38 14.91 -12.38
N ALA A 68 3.11 15.00 -11.26
CA ALA A 68 3.92 13.88 -10.78
C ALA A 68 3.03 12.66 -10.45
N GLU A 69 3.60 11.47 -10.62
CA GLU A 69 2.99 10.24 -10.14
C GLU A 69 3.23 10.05 -8.65
N CYS A 70 2.22 9.54 -7.96
CA CYS A 70 2.29 9.29 -6.54
C CYS A 70 1.94 7.86 -6.18
N ALA A 71 2.59 7.34 -5.15
CA ALA A 71 2.23 6.13 -4.45
C ALA A 71 2.23 6.38 -2.94
N PHE A 72 1.34 5.70 -2.23
CA PHE A 72 1.30 5.71 -0.78
C PHE A 72 1.43 4.29 -0.24
N LEU A 73 2.45 4.04 0.56
CA LEU A 73 2.67 2.77 1.24
C LEU A 73 1.92 2.77 2.58
N ALA A 74 0.77 2.11 2.59
CA ALA A 74 -0.14 2.11 3.71
C ALA A 74 0.26 1.09 4.78
N CYS A 75 -0.04 1.43 6.04
CA CYS A 75 0.00 0.53 7.18
C CYS A 75 -1.36 0.60 7.89
N LEU A 76 -2.16 -0.45 7.77
CA LEU A 76 -3.56 -0.47 8.23
C LEU A 76 -3.73 -1.37 9.48
N ASP A 77 -2.68 -1.50 10.30
CA ASP A 77 -2.59 -2.46 11.40
C ASP A 77 -3.35 -2.04 12.66
N THR A 78 -3.69 -0.75 12.80
CA THR A 78 -4.47 -0.23 13.92
C THR A 78 -5.52 0.76 13.46
N PRO A 79 -6.64 0.94 14.21
CA PRO A 79 -7.66 1.95 13.87
C PRO A 79 -7.12 3.38 13.76
N ALA A 80 -6.17 3.75 14.62
CA ALA A 80 -5.52 5.06 14.58
C ALA A 80 -4.67 5.23 13.30
N ALA A 81 -3.90 4.19 12.93
CA ALA A 81 -3.13 4.19 11.70
C ALA A 81 -4.06 4.28 10.48
N VAL A 82 -5.18 3.55 10.47
CA VAL A 82 -6.17 3.63 9.38
C VAL A 82 -6.62 5.07 9.16
N PHE A 83 -7.01 5.80 10.23
CA PHE A 83 -7.47 7.18 10.09
C PHE A 83 -6.38 8.10 9.50
N GLY A 84 -5.16 8.05 10.03
CA GLY A 84 -4.04 8.85 9.52
C GLY A 84 -3.67 8.52 8.08
N ASN A 85 -3.66 7.22 7.72
CA ASN A 85 -3.44 6.79 6.34
C ASN A 85 -4.51 7.34 5.40
N MET A 86 -5.80 7.22 5.77
CA MET A 86 -6.90 7.69 4.92
C MET A 86 -6.88 9.19 4.73
N ALA A 87 -6.54 9.97 5.77
CA ALA A 87 -6.41 11.42 5.67
C ALA A 87 -5.34 11.81 4.62
N LEU A 88 -4.17 11.16 4.64
CA LEU A 88 -3.11 11.45 3.68
C LEU A 88 -3.42 10.89 2.27
N ILE A 89 -4.00 9.69 2.16
CA ILE A 89 -4.43 9.10 0.90
C ILE A 89 -5.40 10.05 0.18
N TYR A 90 -6.39 10.58 0.89
CA TYR A 90 -7.38 11.48 0.31
C TYR A 90 -6.76 12.81 -0.13
N ALA A 91 -5.88 13.38 0.71
CA ALA A 91 -5.17 14.61 0.37
C ALA A 91 -4.31 14.43 -0.90
N LEU A 92 -3.49 13.38 -0.99
CA LEU A 92 -2.64 13.11 -2.15
C LEU A 92 -3.44 12.89 -3.44
N ALA A 93 -4.57 12.18 -3.38
CA ALA A 93 -5.45 12.01 -4.53
C ALA A 93 -6.05 13.34 -4.99
N GLN A 94 -6.50 14.19 -4.03
CA GLN A 94 -7.12 15.49 -4.31
C GLN A 94 -6.13 16.52 -4.86
N LEU A 95 -4.84 16.42 -4.56
CA LEU A 95 -3.80 17.27 -5.15
C LEU A 95 -3.66 17.08 -6.67
N GLY A 96 -4.31 16.07 -7.25
CA GLY A 96 -4.35 15.88 -8.69
C GLY A 96 -3.15 15.13 -9.26
N ALA A 97 -2.49 14.27 -8.46
CA ALA A 97 -1.46 13.37 -8.95
C ALA A 97 -1.88 12.74 -10.29
N ARG A 98 -1.00 12.69 -11.26
CA ARG A 98 -1.29 12.12 -12.58
C ARG A 98 -1.81 10.69 -12.48
N HIS A 99 -1.10 9.85 -11.74
CA HIS A 99 -1.53 8.52 -11.30
C HIS A 99 -1.30 8.40 -9.81
N PHE A 100 -2.24 7.79 -9.11
CA PHE A 100 -2.12 7.56 -7.68
C PHE A 100 -2.34 6.09 -7.34
N ARG A 101 -1.40 5.51 -6.58
CA ARG A 101 -1.44 4.10 -6.14
C ARG A 101 -1.36 4.01 -4.63
N VAL A 102 -2.33 3.33 -4.03
CA VAL A 102 -2.29 2.95 -2.61
C VAL A 102 -1.76 1.52 -2.53
N LEU A 103 -0.58 1.35 -1.94
CA LEU A 103 0.06 0.05 -1.76
C LEU A 103 -0.28 -0.47 -0.37
N VAL A 104 -0.96 -1.60 -0.30
CA VAL A 104 -1.41 -2.25 0.94
C VAL A 104 -0.65 -3.57 1.10
N PRO A 105 0.52 -3.58 1.77
CA PRO A 105 1.31 -4.80 1.96
C PRO A 105 0.62 -5.85 2.82
N PHE A 106 -0.26 -5.42 3.73
CA PHE A 106 -1.04 -6.28 4.59
C PHE A 106 -2.45 -5.70 4.79
N PHE A 107 -3.46 -6.50 4.43
CA PHE A 107 -4.86 -6.14 4.58
C PHE A 107 -5.38 -6.64 5.93
N ALA A 108 -5.27 -5.80 6.96
CA ALA A 108 -5.39 -6.19 8.38
C ALA A 108 -6.71 -6.86 8.77
N THR A 109 -7.80 -6.58 8.06
CA THR A 109 -9.13 -7.16 8.35
C THR A 109 -9.51 -8.32 7.43
N GLY A 110 -8.58 -8.81 6.61
CA GLY A 110 -8.85 -9.82 5.58
C GLY A 110 -9.50 -11.09 6.09
N THR A 111 -9.11 -11.58 7.27
CA THR A 111 -9.70 -12.79 7.87
C THR A 111 -11.17 -12.63 8.33
N MET A 112 -11.72 -11.41 8.26
CA MET A 112 -13.12 -11.10 8.57
C MET A 112 -13.91 -10.77 7.28
N GLU A 113 -13.71 -11.57 6.25
CA GLU A 113 -14.29 -11.37 4.91
C GLU A 113 -15.73 -11.88 4.80
N ARG A 114 -16.16 -12.75 5.68
CA ARG A 114 -17.52 -13.35 5.63
C ARG A 114 -18.23 -13.24 6.98
N VAL A 115 -19.52 -13.50 6.94
CA VAL A 115 -20.40 -13.59 8.10
C VAL A 115 -20.74 -15.06 8.34
N ASP A 116 -20.22 -15.62 9.42
CA ASP A 116 -20.46 -17.03 9.80
C ASP A 116 -21.62 -17.17 10.78
N ALA A 117 -22.03 -16.08 11.45
CA ALA A 117 -23.12 -16.08 12.42
C ALA A 117 -23.99 -14.84 12.27
N VAL A 118 -25.29 -14.97 12.62
CA VAL A 118 -26.24 -13.86 12.60
C VAL A 118 -25.75 -12.72 13.51
N GLY A 119 -25.69 -11.51 12.97
CA GLY A 119 -25.23 -10.32 13.69
C GLY A 119 -23.71 -10.07 13.65
N GLN A 120 -22.93 -10.97 13.09
CA GLN A 120 -21.49 -10.73 12.85
C GLN A 120 -21.28 -9.68 11.76
N VAL A 121 -20.22 -8.87 11.90
CA VAL A 121 -19.85 -7.81 10.95
C VAL A 121 -18.58 -8.19 10.21
N ALA A 122 -18.66 -8.28 8.87
CA ALA A 122 -17.49 -8.49 8.00
C ALA A 122 -16.69 -7.18 7.88
N THR A 123 -15.67 -7.01 8.72
CA THR A 123 -14.86 -5.77 8.77
C THR A 123 -13.97 -5.61 7.56
N ALA A 124 -13.63 -6.68 6.83
CA ALA A 124 -12.93 -6.59 5.54
C ALA A 124 -13.73 -5.76 4.52
N ALA A 125 -15.06 -5.98 4.45
CA ALA A 125 -15.91 -5.19 3.57
C ALA A 125 -15.97 -3.71 3.99
N ALA A 126 -15.94 -3.41 5.29
CA ALA A 126 -15.89 -2.03 5.78
C ALA A 126 -14.57 -1.35 5.39
N MET A 127 -13.43 -2.03 5.55
CA MET A 127 -12.12 -1.52 5.16
C MET A 127 -12.04 -1.28 3.64
N ALA A 128 -12.52 -2.22 2.84
CA ALA A 128 -12.55 -2.07 1.39
C ALA A 128 -13.40 -0.86 0.95
N ARG A 129 -14.53 -0.61 1.62
CA ARG A 129 -15.38 0.58 1.34
C ARG A 129 -14.70 1.87 1.75
N ILE A 130 -13.97 1.91 2.87
CA ILE A 130 -13.19 3.07 3.30
C ILE A 130 -12.12 3.38 2.25
N LEU A 131 -11.36 2.39 1.80
CA LEU A 131 -10.37 2.56 0.73
C LEU A 131 -11.01 2.96 -0.60
N SER A 132 -12.21 2.47 -0.90
CA SER A 132 -12.96 2.83 -2.10
C SER A 132 -13.46 4.28 -2.11
N ALA A 133 -13.49 4.95 -0.97
CA ALA A 133 -13.81 6.37 -0.89
C ALA A 133 -12.64 7.28 -1.30
N THR A 134 -11.48 6.71 -1.67
CA THR A 134 -10.34 7.47 -2.21
C THR A 134 -10.79 8.26 -3.43
N PRO A 135 -10.54 9.59 -3.48
CA PRO A 135 -10.88 10.41 -4.63
C PRO A 135 -10.18 9.94 -5.91
N HIS A 136 -10.73 10.31 -7.06
CA HIS A 136 -10.04 10.13 -8.33
C HIS A 136 -8.79 11.01 -8.38
N CYS A 137 -7.74 10.51 -9.02
CA CYS A 137 -6.54 11.27 -9.37
C CYS A 137 -6.68 11.89 -10.76
N GLY A 138 -5.64 12.56 -11.26
CA GLY A 138 -5.67 13.26 -12.54
C GLY A 138 -6.04 12.39 -13.74
N SER A 139 -5.71 11.11 -13.73
CA SER A 139 -6.02 10.14 -14.80
C SER A 139 -7.31 9.32 -14.57
N GLY A 140 -8.07 9.58 -13.51
CA GLY A 140 -9.29 8.85 -13.18
C GLY A 140 -9.19 8.08 -11.85
N PRO A 141 -9.80 6.88 -11.74
CA PRO A 141 -9.80 6.11 -10.51
C PRO A 141 -8.39 5.82 -9.97
N SER A 142 -8.18 6.06 -8.68
CA SER A 142 -6.96 5.68 -7.99
C SER A 142 -6.83 4.16 -7.94
N THR A 143 -5.60 3.64 -7.97
CA THR A 143 -5.34 2.19 -7.90
C THR A 143 -5.05 1.76 -6.48
N VAL A 144 -5.74 0.74 -5.98
CA VAL A 144 -5.44 0.08 -4.70
C VAL A 144 -4.79 -1.27 -4.97
N VAL A 145 -3.53 -1.43 -4.58
CA VAL A 145 -2.76 -2.66 -4.76
C VAL A 145 -2.69 -3.39 -3.43
N VAL A 146 -3.34 -4.55 -3.34
CA VAL A 146 -3.36 -5.38 -2.12
C VAL A 146 -2.47 -6.60 -2.34
N TYR A 147 -1.54 -6.82 -1.40
CA TYR A 147 -0.66 -7.99 -1.41
C TYR A 147 -1.21 -9.09 -0.53
N ASP A 148 -1.14 -10.34 -1.04
CA ASP A 148 -1.46 -11.58 -0.33
C ASP A 148 -2.79 -11.48 0.45
N VAL A 149 -3.84 -11.02 -0.25
CA VAL A 149 -5.19 -10.94 0.31
C VAL A 149 -5.63 -12.32 0.82
N HIS A 150 -6.31 -12.36 1.96
CA HIS A 150 -6.72 -13.62 2.58
C HIS A 150 -7.65 -14.44 1.68
N ALA A 151 -8.61 -13.78 1.03
CA ALA A 151 -9.56 -14.43 0.13
C ALA A 151 -9.78 -13.60 -1.14
N LEU A 152 -9.67 -14.23 -2.32
CA LEU A 152 -9.75 -13.52 -3.61
C LEU A 152 -11.08 -12.77 -3.83
N GLN A 153 -12.16 -13.22 -3.20
CA GLN A 153 -13.46 -12.55 -3.26
C GLN A 153 -13.47 -11.16 -2.60
N GLU A 154 -12.50 -10.83 -1.76
CA GLU A 154 -12.42 -9.51 -1.14
C GLU A 154 -12.29 -8.38 -2.16
N GLN A 155 -11.78 -8.67 -3.36
CA GLN A 155 -11.76 -7.70 -4.46
C GLN A 155 -13.15 -7.15 -4.79
N PHE A 156 -14.21 -7.93 -4.59
CA PHE A 156 -15.60 -7.53 -4.88
C PHE A 156 -16.23 -6.64 -3.80
N TYR A 157 -15.54 -6.40 -2.68
CA TYR A 157 -15.99 -5.45 -1.66
C TYR A 157 -15.65 -4.01 -1.98
N PHE A 158 -14.70 -3.80 -2.89
CA PHE A 158 -14.36 -2.48 -3.37
C PHE A 158 -15.41 -2.00 -4.38
N SER A 159 -15.61 -0.68 -4.44
CA SER A 159 -16.47 -0.07 -5.44
C SER A 159 -15.70 0.29 -6.71
N ASP A 160 -16.44 0.60 -7.79
CA ASP A 160 -15.89 1.05 -9.07
C ASP A 160 -15.17 2.41 -9.00
N ASN A 161 -15.18 3.07 -7.83
CA ASN A 161 -14.49 4.33 -7.61
C ASN A 161 -12.96 4.18 -7.52
N VAL A 162 -12.47 2.96 -7.34
CA VAL A 162 -11.04 2.62 -7.32
C VAL A 162 -10.76 1.41 -8.21
N HIS A 163 -9.55 1.36 -8.78
CA HIS A 163 -9.09 0.20 -9.50
C HIS A 163 -8.30 -0.73 -8.56
N VAL A 164 -8.85 -1.92 -8.28
CA VAL A 164 -8.20 -2.88 -7.37
C VAL A 164 -7.30 -3.83 -8.13
N GLN A 165 -6.09 -4.03 -7.61
CA GLN A 165 -5.14 -5.02 -8.10
C GLN A 165 -4.69 -5.91 -6.95
N LEU A 166 -4.90 -7.22 -7.09
CA LEU A 166 -4.34 -8.20 -6.17
C LEU A 166 -2.96 -8.62 -6.66
N LYS A 167 -1.99 -8.64 -5.76
CA LYS A 167 -0.61 -9.07 -6.01
C LYS A 167 -0.22 -10.12 -5.00
N SER A 168 0.80 -10.91 -5.33
CA SER A 168 1.37 -11.90 -4.41
C SER A 168 2.86 -11.65 -4.16
N ALA A 169 3.31 -11.88 -2.94
CA ALA A 169 4.71 -11.89 -2.56
C ALA A 169 5.39 -13.26 -2.79
N VAL A 170 4.66 -14.27 -3.27
CA VAL A 170 5.22 -15.60 -3.61
C VAL A 170 6.47 -15.53 -4.50
N PRO A 171 6.57 -14.65 -5.52
CA PRO A 171 7.81 -14.50 -6.28
C PRO A 171 9.03 -14.12 -5.43
N LEU A 172 8.85 -13.28 -4.39
CA LEU A 172 9.92 -12.92 -3.45
C LEU A 172 10.33 -14.11 -2.59
N LEU A 173 9.37 -14.96 -2.21
CA LEU A 173 9.65 -16.21 -1.50
C LEU A 173 10.49 -17.14 -2.38
N HIS A 174 10.16 -17.29 -3.65
CA HIS A 174 10.94 -18.11 -4.59
C HIS A 174 12.37 -17.57 -4.77
N GLU A 175 12.54 -16.25 -4.91
CA GLU A 175 13.87 -15.62 -4.95
C GLU A 175 14.67 -15.96 -3.68
N LYS A 176 14.04 -15.87 -2.50
CA LYS A 176 14.67 -16.16 -1.24
C LYS A 176 15.03 -17.62 -1.06
N LEU A 177 14.18 -18.53 -1.50
CA LEU A 177 14.46 -19.96 -1.50
C LEU A 177 15.65 -20.31 -2.41
N ALA A 178 15.70 -19.71 -3.61
CA ALA A 178 16.81 -19.88 -4.53
C ALA A 178 18.14 -19.39 -3.92
N GLU A 179 18.13 -18.21 -3.28
CA GLU A 179 19.28 -17.69 -2.52
C GLU A 179 19.76 -18.66 -1.43
N LEU A 180 18.82 -19.21 -0.64
CA LEU A 180 19.14 -20.13 0.44
C LEU A 180 19.70 -21.44 -0.10
N ALA A 181 19.11 -21.97 -1.18
CA ALA A 181 19.57 -23.21 -1.83
C ALA A 181 20.97 -23.08 -2.45
N ALA A 182 21.34 -21.89 -2.91
CA ALA A 182 22.64 -21.61 -3.50
C ALA A 182 23.79 -21.45 -2.49
N ARG A 183 23.51 -21.44 -1.17
CA ARG A 183 24.53 -21.28 -0.12
C ARG A 183 25.42 -22.53 -0.05
N PRO A 184 26.75 -22.40 -0.25
CA PRO A 184 27.67 -23.54 -0.15
C PRO A 184 27.63 -24.17 1.24
N GLY A 185 27.44 -25.51 1.32
CA GLY A 185 27.46 -26.28 2.58
C GLY A 185 26.22 -26.06 3.48
N GLY A 186 25.22 -25.33 3.04
CA GLY A 186 23.96 -25.19 3.76
C GLY A 186 23.00 -26.38 3.51
N PRO A 187 22.08 -26.67 4.44
CA PRO A 187 21.02 -27.64 4.20
C PRO A 187 20.08 -27.13 3.10
N ALA A 188 19.47 -28.05 2.35
CA ALA A 188 18.42 -27.70 1.39
C ALA A 188 17.24 -27.02 2.13
N PRO A 189 16.72 -25.89 1.63
CA PRO A 189 15.57 -25.25 2.25
C PRO A 189 14.33 -26.15 2.14
N VAL A 190 13.55 -26.22 3.21
CA VAL A 190 12.28 -26.95 3.27
C VAL A 190 11.17 -25.93 3.46
N VAL A 191 10.13 -26.01 2.64
CA VAL A 191 8.92 -25.20 2.79
C VAL A 191 7.94 -25.97 3.65
N VAL A 192 7.51 -25.36 4.74
CA VAL A 192 6.51 -25.92 5.66
C VAL A 192 5.27 -25.04 5.58
N TYR A 193 4.12 -25.65 5.32
CA TYR A 193 2.82 -24.98 5.34
C TYR A 193 2.22 -25.15 6.74
N PRO A 194 1.75 -24.06 7.38
CA PRO A 194 1.17 -24.13 8.73
C PRO A 194 -0.23 -24.78 8.75
N ASP A 195 -0.93 -24.70 7.60
CA ASP A 195 -2.31 -25.18 7.44
C ASP A 195 -2.40 -26.14 6.25
N ASP A 196 -3.49 -26.92 6.20
CA ASP A 196 -3.82 -27.85 5.12
C ASP A 196 -4.36 -27.11 3.88
#